data_fb999d497e2faf0a6d9fdd9ef61a32f1
#
_entry.id   fb999d497e2faf0a6d9fdd9ef61a32f1
#
_cell.length_a   1.000
_cell.length_b   1.000
_cell.length_c   1.000
_cell.angle_alpha   90.00
_cell.angle_beta   90.00
_cell.angle_gamma   90.00
#
_symmetry.space_group_name_H-M   'P 1'
#
loop_
_entity.id
_entity.type
_entity.pdbx_description
1 polymer ?
#
loop_
_entity_poly.entity_id
_entity_poly.type
_entity_poly.pdbx_seq_one_letter_code
_entity_poly.pdbx_strand_id
1 'polypeptide(L)'
;MDNIEAQMNAQNSLSSTSHGEELMGSEIMVRALQAEQVKYVWGYPGGAVLYIYDALYKQDTIQHVLVRHEQGAVHAADGYARATGEVGVALVTSGPGVTNAVTGIATAYMDSIPMVIITGQVPTAAIGLDAFQECDTVGITRPIVKHNFLVKDVKDLALTIKKAFHIARTGRPGPVVVDIPKDVSFHKTNYVPIAEEVEMRSYNPVKKGHAGQIRKALQLLLGAKRPFIYTGGGVLLGNACAELRTLVDMLGYPCTNTLMGLGAYPASDPKFLGMLGMHGTVEANNAMQNCDVLLAVGARFDDRVIGNPKHFAQNERKIIHIDIDPSSISKRVKVDIPIVGDVRDVLTEMINMLRENGGKNEPQHLSNWWGQIESWRGKDCLKYDRAATDVIKPQAVIETLWNMTKNDDVYITSDVGQHQMWAAQYYRFDQPRRWINSGGLGTMGVGIPYAMGIKLAKPESEVFCVTGEGSVQMCIQELSTCLQYNTPIKIMALNNRYLGMVRQWQQIEYSGRYSHSYMDALPDFVKLAEAYGHVGLLIERPQDVEPALREARRLKDRTVFMDFRTDPTENVFPMVQAGKGITEMLLGSEDL
;
A
#
# COMPACT_ATOMS: atom_id res chain seq x y z
N MET A 1 0.93 71.10 -1.60
CA MET A 1 0.33 70.30 -2.71
C MET A 1 1.00 68.93 -2.86
N ASP A 2 2.22 68.76 -2.42
CA ASP A 2 2.99 67.51 -2.65
C ASP A 2 2.62 66.29 -1.77
N ASN A 3 1.78 66.50 -0.74
CA ASN A 3 1.41 65.41 0.17
C ASN A 3 0.08 64.71 -0.20
N ILE A 4 -0.70 65.33 -1.09
CA ILE A 4 -1.98 64.75 -1.56
C ILE A 4 -1.74 63.86 -2.79
N GLU A 5 -0.79 64.24 -3.65
CA GLU A 5 -0.38 63.38 -4.80
C GLU A 5 0.35 62.11 -4.35
N ALA A 6 1.15 62.16 -3.28
CA ALA A 6 1.80 60.98 -2.72
C ALA A 6 0.80 59.97 -2.09
N GLN A 7 -0.28 60.49 -1.47
CA GLN A 7 -1.33 59.63 -0.93
C GLN A 7 -2.27 59.06 -1.99
N MET A 8 -2.54 59.81 -3.07
CA MET A 8 -3.31 59.29 -4.21
C MET A 8 -2.52 58.25 -5.02
N ASN A 9 -1.20 58.39 -5.15
CA ASN A 9 -0.35 57.39 -5.78
C ASN A 9 -0.15 56.13 -4.91
N ALA A 10 -0.15 56.25 -3.60
CA ALA A 10 -0.11 55.09 -2.68
C ALA A 10 -1.45 54.33 -2.64
N GLN A 11 -2.59 55.00 -2.81
CA GLN A 11 -3.89 54.33 -2.94
C GLN A 11 -4.11 53.67 -4.30
N ASN A 12 -3.51 54.20 -5.38
CA ASN A 12 -3.57 53.59 -6.72
C ASN A 12 -2.62 52.41 -6.88
N SER A 13 -1.59 52.25 -6.02
CA SER A 13 -0.71 51.08 -6.03
C SER A 13 -1.26 49.87 -5.25
N LEU A 14 -2.36 50.07 -4.49
CA LEU A 14 -3.03 48.99 -3.73
C LEU A 14 -4.26 48.39 -4.43
N SER A 15 -4.57 48.84 -5.66
CA SER A 15 -5.67 48.30 -6.47
C SER A 15 -5.17 47.66 -7.77
N SER A 16 -4.00 46.99 -7.80
CA SER A 16 -3.76 45.97 -8.78
C SER A 16 -4.55 44.72 -8.33
N THR A 17 -5.85 44.69 -8.54
CA THR A 17 -6.61 43.46 -8.70
C THR A 17 -5.87 42.66 -9.77
N SER A 18 -5.18 41.60 -9.36
CA SER A 18 -4.68 40.61 -10.29
C SER A 18 -5.89 40.10 -11.08
N HIS A 19 -6.11 40.62 -12.26
CA HIS A 19 -7.07 40.03 -13.19
C HIS A 19 -6.56 38.64 -13.45
N GLY A 20 -7.26 37.63 -12.90
CA GLY A 20 -6.94 36.24 -13.16
C GLY A 20 -6.94 35.99 -14.66
N GLU A 21 -6.06 35.14 -15.12
CA GLU A 21 -6.01 34.68 -16.51
C GLU A 21 -7.31 33.92 -16.83
N GLU A 22 -7.99 34.25 -17.92
CA GLU A 22 -9.17 33.51 -18.37
C GLU A 22 -8.74 32.18 -18.98
N LEU A 23 -9.03 31.06 -18.29
CA LEU A 23 -8.65 29.72 -18.67
C LEU A 23 -9.87 28.79 -18.83
N MET A 24 -9.74 27.78 -19.68
CA MET A 24 -10.69 26.66 -19.74
C MET A 24 -10.56 25.78 -18.48
N GLY A 25 -11.63 25.09 -18.10
CA GLY A 25 -11.61 24.15 -16.98
C GLY A 25 -10.53 23.08 -17.09
N SER A 26 -10.26 22.59 -18.30
CA SER A 26 -9.16 21.64 -18.56
C SER A 26 -7.78 22.25 -18.25
N GLU A 27 -7.54 23.51 -18.62
CA GLU A 27 -6.30 24.22 -18.31
C GLU A 27 -6.18 24.51 -16.80
N ILE A 28 -7.29 24.89 -16.16
CA ILE A 28 -7.38 25.07 -14.68
C ILE A 28 -7.04 23.78 -13.96
N MET A 29 -7.56 22.64 -14.44
CA MET A 29 -7.24 21.34 -13.85
C MET A 29 -5.73 21.05 -13.92
N VAL A 30 -5.10 21.26 -15.07
CA VAL A 30 -3.65 21.08 -15.23
C VAL A 30 -2.87 21.99 -14.29
N ARG A 31 -3.23 23.29 -14.22
CA ARG A 31 -2.61 24.26 -13.29
C ARG A 31 -2.78 23.82 -11.82
N ALA A 32 -3.95 23.31 -11.45
CA ALA A 32 -4.20 22.83 -10.11
C ALA A 32 -3.33 21.58 -9.77
N LEU A 33 -3.16 20.66 -10.71
CA LEU A 33 -2.26 19.51 -10.54
C LEU A 33 -0.78 19.94 -10.45
N GLN A 34 -0.36 20.93 -11.23
CA GLN A 34 0.99 21.53 -11.14
C GLN A 34 1.22 22.17 -9.78
N ALA A 35 0.23 22.90 -9.24
CA ALA A 35 0.29 23.49 -7.90
C ALA A 35 0.41 22.44 -6.78
N GLU A 36 -0.17 21.24 -6.98
CA GLU A 36 -0.01 20.07 -6.09
C GLU A 36 1.27 19.25 -6.36
N GLN A 37 2.15 19.74 -7.26
CA GLN A 37 3.44 19.12 -7.62
C GLN A 37 3.32 17.71 -8.22
N VAL A 38 2.22 17.43 -8.90
CA VAL A 38 1.98 16.16 -9.58
C VAL A 38 3.00 15.99 -10.71
N LYS A 39 3.73 14.87 -10.71
CA LYS A 39 4.72 14.52 -11.75
C LYS A 39 4.17 13.57 -12.79
N TYR A 40 3.31 12.65 -12.36
CA TYR A 40 2.75 11.60 -13.22
C TYR A 40 1.24 11.53 -13.09
N VAL A 41 0.59 11.34 -14.24
CA VAL A 41 -0.83 11.01 -14.33
C VAL A 41 -0.96 9.75 -15.17
N TRP A 42 -1.47 8.67 -14.57
CA TRP A 42 -1.75 7.43 -15.29
C TRP A 42 -3.18 7.43 -15.80
N GLY A 43 -3.37 7.09 -17.07
CA GLY A 43 -4.72 7.16 -17.59
C GLY A 43 -4.92 6.56 -18.98
N TYR A 44 -6.20 6.59 -19.38
CA TYR A 44 -6.63 6.15 -20.69
C TYR A 44 -7.62 7.17 -21.28
N PRO A 45 -7.38 7.69 -22.49
CA PRO A 45 -8.21 8.73 -23.08
C PRO A 45 -9.58 8.20 -23.51
N GLY A 46 -10.56 9.11 -23.53
CA GLY A 46 -11.90 8.86 -24.06
C GLY A 46 -12.67 10.16 -24.28
N GLY A 47 -13.83 10.07 -24.85
CA GLY A 47 -14.58 11.23 -25.37
C GLY A 47 -14.89 12.33 -24.35
N ALA A 48 -15.09 11.97 -23.08
CA ALA A 48 -15.41 12.94 -22.03
C ALA A 48 -14.20 13.76 -21.54
N VAL A 49 -12.98 13.27 -21.75
CA VAL A 49 -11.74 13.89 -21.23
C VAL A 49 -10.83 14.50 -22.29
N LEU A 50 -11.27 14.60 -23.54
CA LEU A 50 -10.42 15.09 -24.64
C LEU A 50 -9.90 16.51 -24.42
N TYR A 51 -10.69 17.42 -23.83
CA TYR A 51 -10.23 18.76 -23.48
C TYR A 51 -9.10 18.73 -22.45
N ILE A 52 -9.17 17.79 -21.51
CA ILE A 52 -8.13 17.60 -20.48
C ILE A 52 -6.84 17.08 -21.13
N TYR A 53 -6.94 16.12 -22.06
CA TYR A 53 -5.78 15.61 -22.82
C TYR A 53 -5.15 16.69 -23.72
N ASP A 54 -5.95 17.58 -24.33
CA ASP A 54 -5.43 18.72 -25.08
C ASP A 54 -4.67 19.71 -24.18
N ALA A 55 -5.16 19.96 -22.97
CA ALA A 55 -4.45 20.79 -21.98
C ALA A 55 -3.16 20.12 -21.48
N LEU A 56 -3.17 18.81 -21.27
CA LEU A 56 -1.96 18.04 -20.90
C LEU A 56 -0.90 18.07 -22.00
N TYR A 57 -1.31 18.09 -23.29
CA TYR A 57 -0.38 18.18 -24.42
C TYR A 57 0.39 19.52 -24.47
N LYS A 58 -0.20 20.59 -23.94
CA LYS A 58 0.36 21.96 -23.99
C LYS A 58 1.37 22.26 -22.88
N GLN A 59 1.73 21.28 -22.05
CA GLN A 59 2.65 21.45 -20.93
C GLN A 59 3.63 20.26 -20.87
N ASP A 60 4.76 20.44 -20.15
CA ASP A 60 5.88 19.49 -20.07
C ASP A 60 6.26 19.09 -18.62
N THR A 61 5.56 19.60 -17.62
CA THR A 61 5.88 19.36 -16.19
C THR A 61 5.20 18.13 -15.63
N ILE A 62 4.06 17.71 -16.21
CA ILE A 62 3.32 16.50 -15.82
C ILE A 62 3.45 15.49 -16.94
N GLN A 63 4.03 14.34 -16.67
CA GLN A 63 4.08 13.24 -17.61
C GLN A 63 2.79 12.41 -17.53
N HIS A 64 2.05 12.32 -18.63
CA HIS A 64 0.96 11.36 -18.76
C HIS A 64 1.51 9.99 -19.17
N VAL A 65 1.07 8.94 -18.48
CA VAL A 65 1.42 7.54 -18.78
C VAL A 65 0.19 6.83 -19.33
N LEU A 66 0.22 6.52 -20.61
CA LEU A 66 -0.86 5.80 -21.29
C LEU A 66 -0.79 4.31 -20.94
N VAL A 67 -1.70 3.85 -20.13
CA VAL A 67 -1.87 2.44 -19.75
C VAL A 67 -2.65 1.65 -20.81
N ARG A 68 -2.88 0.37 -20.59
CA ARG A 68 -3.67 -0.48 -21.50
C ARG A 68 -5.05 -0.83 -20.94
N HIS A 69 -5.27 -0.51 -19.65
CA HIS A 69 -6.56 -0.67 -18.98
C HIS A 69 -6.62 0.28 -17.78
N GLU A 70 -7.80 0.84 -17.47
CA GLU A 70 -7.96 1.84 -16.41
C GLU A 70 -7.67 1.25 -15.01
N GLN A 71 -7.92 -0.04 -14.79
CA GLN A 71 -7.48 -0.74 -13.58
C GLN A 71 -5.96 -0.65 -13.42
N GLY A 72 -5.20 -0.86 -14.51
CA GLY A 72 -3.75 -0.69 -14.53
C GLY A 72 -3.32 0.74 -14.18
N ALA A 73 -4.06 1.76 -14.64
CA ALA A 73 -3.79 3.16 -14.30
C ALA A 73 -3.87 3.40 -12.80
N VAL A 74 -4.98 2.96 -12.17
CA VAL A 74 -5.19 3.18 -10.74
C VAL A 74 -4.17 2.40 -9.90
N HIS A 75 -3.86 1.14 -10.29
CA HIS A 75 -2.83 0.36 -9.60
C HIS A 75 -1.43 0.95 -9.76
N ALA A 76 -1.06 1.49 -10.93
CA ALA A 76 0.24 2.15 -11.10
C ALA A 76 0.37 3.41 -10.24
N ALA A 77 -0.68 4.24 -10.21
CA ALA A 77 -0.76 5.40 -9.32
C ALA A 77 -0.71 5.00 -7.83
N ASP A 78 -1.33 3.89 -7.46
CA ASP A 78 -1.28 3.30 -6.11
C ASP A 78 0.15 2.85 -5.76
N GLY A 79 0.83 2.10 -6.65
CA GLY A 79 2.23 1.70 -6.46
C GLY A 79 3.17 2.89 -6.29
N TYR A 80 2.98 3.95 -7.09
CA TYR A 80 3.69 5.22 -6.93
C TYR A 80 3.48 5.82 -5.53
N ALA A 81 2.22 5.91 -5.10
CA ALA A 81 1.88 6.52 -3.81
C ALA A 81 2.48 5.74 -2.63
N ARG A 82 2.47 4.40 -2.67
CA ARG A 82 3.07 3.55 -1.62
C ARG A 82 4.58 3.74 -1.52
N ALA A 83 5.26 3.80 -2.65
CA ALA A 83 6.73 3.92 -2.69
C ALA A 83 7.23 5.32 -2.31
N THR A 84 6.49 6.37 -2.70
CA THR A 84 6.91 7.76 -2.51
C THR A 84 6.32 8.41 -1.26
N GLY A 85 5.11 8.01 -0.87
CA GLY A 85 4.30 8.71 0.13
C GLY A 85 3.52 9.91 -0.43
N GLU A 86 3.67 10.21 -1.72
CA GLU A 86 2.95 11.27 -2.42
C GLU A 86 1.56 10.79 -2.87
N VAL A 87 0.71 11.72 -3.28
CA VAL A 87 -0.62 11.37 -3.81
C VAL A 87 -0.50 10.81 -5.23
N GLY A 88 -1.01 9.59 -5.45
CA GLY A 88 -1.11 9.01 -6.78
C GLY A 88 -2.28 9.60 -7.57
N VAL A 89 -2.10 9.88 -8.86
CA VAL A 89 -3.14 10.50 -9.70
C VAL A 89 -3.47 9.62 -10.91
N ALA A 90 -4.76 9.27 -11.06
CA ALA A 90 -5.26 8.58 -12.24
C ALA A 90 -6.31 9.44 -12.96
N LEU A 91 -6.35 9.33 -14.30
CA LEU A 91 -7.29 10.04 -15.18
C LEU A 91 -8.00 9.04 -16.09
N VAL A 92 -9.31 8.92 -15.96
CA VAL A 92 -10.12 7.99 -16.74
C VAL A 92 -11.34 8.69 -17.36
N THR A 93 -11.83 8.17 -18.47
CA THR A 93 -13.03 8.69 -19.12
C THR A 93 -14.31 8.25 -18.38
N SER A 94 -15.45 8.76 -18.82
CA SER A 94 -16.78 8.40 -18.29
C SER A 94 -17.17 6.94 -18.58
N GLY A 95 -18.24 6.46 -17.96
CA GLY A 95 -18.81 5.15 -18.20
C GLY A 95 -17.83 4.01 -17.95
N PRO A 96 -17.43 3.24 -18.99
CA PRO A 96 -16.54 2.10 -18.84
C PRO A 96 -15.15 2.49 -18.25
N GLY A 97 -14.66 3.72 -18.48
CA GLY A 97 -13.43 4.18 -17.86
C GLY A 97 -13.49 4.20 -16.34
N VAL A 98 -14.59 4.73 -15.80
CA VAL A 98 -14.83 4.74 -14.35
C VAL A 98 -15.06 3.32 -13.82
N THR A 99 -15.91 2.53 -14.46
CA THR A 99 -16.25 1.18 -13.97
C THR A 99 -15.03 0.26 -13.98
N ASN A 100 -14.13 0.38 -14.96
CA ASN A 100 -12.86 -0.34 -14.99
C ASN A 100 -11.89 0.09 -13.87
N ALA A 101 -11.99 1.32 -13.36
CA ALA A 101 -11.14 1.83 -12.29
C ALA A 101 -11.57 1.36 -10.88
N VAL A 102 -12.80 0.86 -10.72
CA VAL A 102 -13.43 0.56 -9.41
C VAL A 102 -12.57 -0.36 -8.55
N THR A 103 -12.05 -1.45 -9.11
CA THR A 103 -11.20 -2.40 -8.35
C THR A 103 -9.94 -1.70 -7.81
N GLY A 104 -9.28 -0.85 -8.62
CA GLY A 104 -8.11 -0.09 -8.19
C GLY A 104 -8.44 0.90 -7.06
N ILE A 105 -9.57 1.60 -7.18
CA ILE A 105 -10.04 2.54 -6.17
C ILE A 105 -10.33 1.81 -4.85
N ALA A 106 -11.03 0.67 -4.90
CA ALA A 106 -11.34 -0.14 -3.73
C ALA A 106 -10.06 -0.69 -3.05
N THR A 107 -9.06 -1.09 -3.84
CA THR A 107 -7.74 -1.53 -3.36
C THR A 107 -7.05 -0.44 -2.55
N ALA A 108 -6.97 0.76 -3.10
CA ALA A 108 -6.37 1.93 -2.43
C ALA A 108 -7.15 2.31 -1.16
N TYR A 109 -8.48 2.24 -1.19
CA TYR A 109 -9.33 2.53 -0.03
C TYR A 109 -9.08 1.56 1.13
N MET A 110 -9.04 0.26 0.86
CA MET A 110 -8.85 -0.77 1.89
C MET A 110 -7.48 -0.68 2.56
N ASP A 111 -6.45 -0.23 1.84
CA ASP A 111 -5.08 -0.07 2.33
C ASP A 111 -4.75 1.37 2.74
N SER A 112 -5.70 2.29 2.66
CA SER A 112 -5.54 3.69 3.07
C SER A 112 -4.48 4.44 2.25
N ILE A 113 -4.44 4.24 0.93
CA ILE A 113 -3.44 4.86 0.06
C ILE A 113 -3.96 6.21 -0.47
N PRO A 114 -3.19 7.30 -0.33
CA PRO A 114 -3.60 8.61 -0.79
C PRO A 114 -3.62 8.67 -2.32
N MET A 115 -4.80 8.89 -2.89
CA MET A 115 -4.99 8.97 -4.34
C MET A 115 -6.03 10.01 -4.70
N VAL A 116 -5.85 10.64 -5.87
CA VAL A 116 -6.88 11.44 -6.54
C VAL A 116 -7.17 10.82 -7.90
N ILE A 117 -8.41 10.39 -8.08
CA ILE A 117 -8.89 9.82 -9.33
C ILE A 117 -9.77 10.86 -10.02
N ILE A 118 -9.31 11.34 -11.17
CA ILE A 118 -10.04 12.29 -12.01
C ILE A 118 -10.82 11.48 -13.02
N THR A 119 -12.15 11.66 -13.02
CA THR A 119 -13.04 10.97 -13.94
C THR A 119 -13.74 11.97 -14.85
N GLY A 120 -13.83 11.64 -16.14
CA GLY A 120 -14.72 12.36 -17.02
C GLY A 120 -16.17 11.98 -16.81
N GLN A 121 -17.09 12.91 -17.08
CA GLN A 121 -18.52 12.69 -17.03
C GLN A 121 -19.17 13.26 -18.30
N VAL A 122 -20.37 12.78 -18.63
CA VAL A 122 -21.20 13.37 -19.67
C VAL A 122 -21.52 14.84 -19.33
N PRO A 123 -21.88 15.70 -20.29
CA PRO A 123 -22.23 17.09 -20.00
C PRO A 123 -23.27 17.20 -18.89
N THR A 124 -23.20 18.24 -18.06
CA THR A 124 -24.08 18.42 -16.89
C THR A 124 -25.58 18.30 -17.21
N ALA A 125 -26.00 18.78 -18.38
CA ALA A 125 -27.37 18.71 -18.84
C ALA A 125 -27.80 17.27 -19.26
N ALA A 126 -26.89 16.35 -19.47
CA ALA A 126 -27.15 14.98 -19.89
C ALA A 126 -27.11 13.98 -18.73
N ILE A 127 -26.67 14.41 -17.54
CA ILE A 127 -26.60 13.53 -16.35
C ILE A 127 -28.01 13.12 -15.92
N GLY A 128 -28.22 11.79 -15.80
CA GLY A 128 -29.49 11.20 -15.44
C GLY A 128 -30.46 10.99 -16.62
N LEU A 129 -29.96 11.14 -17.86
CA LEU A 129 -30.75 10.95 -19.10
C LEU A 129 -30.32 9.73 -19.91
N ASP A 130 -29.59 8.79 -19.32
CA ASP A 130 -29.05 7.59 -19.98
C ASP A 130 -28.19 7.91 -21.22
N ALA A 131 -27.37 8.94 -21.11
CA ALA A 131 -26.51 9.37 -22.20
C ALA A 131 -25.42 8.33 -22.50
N PHE A 132 -24.90 8.32 -23.72
CA PHE A 132 -23.82 7.41 -24.14
C PHE A 132 -22.60 7.53 -23.22
N GLN A 133 -22.16 6.41 -22.66
CA GLN A 133 -21.06 6.33 -21.69
C GLN A 133 -21.30 7.12 -20.39
N GLU A 134 -22.55 7.28 -19.99
CA GLU A 134 -22.89 7.76 -18.65
C GLU A 134 -22.78 6.64 -17.62
N CYS A 135 -22.32 6.96 -16.42
CA CYS A 135 -22.53 6.15 -15.22
C CYS A 135 -22.64 7.04 -13.97
N ASP A 136 -23.30 6.56 -12.93
CA ASP A 136 -23.34 7.23 -11.64
C ASP A 136 -22.02 7.03 -10.89
N THR A 137 -21.00 7.81 -11.29
CA THR A 137 -19.65 7.77 -10.69
C THR A 137 -19.71 7.95 -9.17
N VAL A 138 -20.49 8.92 -8.71
CA VAL A 138 -20.64 9.22 -7.27
C VAL A 138 -21.26 8.06 -6.52
N GLY A 139 -22.33 7.47 -7.06
CA GLY A 139 -23.01 6.33 -6.46
C GLY A 139 -22.14 5.08 -6.40
N ILE A 140 -21.45 4.75 -7.50
CA ILE A 140 -20.56 3.58 -7.60
C ILE A 140 -19.35 3.72 -6.65
N THR A 141 -18.75 4.90 -6.55
CA THR A 141 -17.51 5.09 -5.79
C THR A 141 -17.74 5.41 -4.32
N ARG A 142 -18.91 5.86 -3.92
CA ARG A 142 -19.22 6.28 -2.54
C ARG A 142 -18.73 5.32 -1.44
N PRO A 143 -18.93 3.99 -1.53
CA PRO A 143 -18.51 3.06 -0.48
C PRO A 143 -17.00 2.76 -0.47
N ILE A 144 -16.26 3.16 -1.50
CA ILE A 144 -14.85 2.79 -1.72
C ILE A 144 -13.91 4.01 -1.81
N VAL A 145 -14.36 5.18 -1.38
CA VAL A 145 -13.55 6.42 -1.35
C VAL A 145 -13.70 7.13 -0.01
N LYS A 146 -12.74 7.97 0.33
CA LYS A 146 -12.89 8.91 1.45
C LYS A 146 -13.92 9.99 1.14
N HIS A 147 -13.89 10.47 -0.10
CA HIS A 147 -14.82 11.47 -0.61
C HIS A 147 -14.90 11.42 -2.13
N ASN A 148 -16.02 11.88 -2.68
CA ASN A 148 -16.17 12.11 -4.10
C ASN A 148 -16.81 13.49 -4.34
N PHE A 149 -16.41 14.12 -5.44
CA PHE A 149 -16.94 15.40 -5.90
C PHE A 149 -17.49 15.25 -7.31
N LEU A 150 -18.67 15.77 -7.57
CA LEU A 150 -19.18 16.08 -8.90
C LEU A 150 -19.06 17.59 -9.11
N VAL A 151 -18.19 18.03 -9.99
CA VAL A 151 -17.95 19.45 -10.25
C VAL A 151 -19.00 19.99 -11.21
N LYS A 152 -19.85 20.89 -10.76
CA LYS A 152 -20.97 21.44 -11.57
C LYS A 152 -20.69 22.83 -12.14
N ASP A 153 -19.72 23.56 -11.61
CA ASP A 153 -19.31 24.88 -12.09
C ASP A 153 -17.77 24.92 -12.23
N VAL A 154 -17.30 25.43 -13.35
CA VAL A 154 -15.86 25.58 -13.64
C VAL A 154 -15.15 26.46 -12.59
N LYS A 155 -15.86 27.41 -11.96
CA LYS A 155 -15.32 28.25 -10.89
C LYS A 155 -14.89 27.47 -9.66
N ASP A 156 -15.53 26.32 -9.39
CA ASP A 156 -15.24 25.50 -8.22
C ASP A 156 -14.11 24.50 -8.46
N LEU A 157 -13.68 24.31 -9.71
CA LEU A 157 -12.80 23.22 -10.13
C LEU A 157 -11.45 23.26 -9.40
N ALA A 158 -10.75 24.40 -9.41
CA ALA A 158 -9.43 24.53 -8.77
C ALA A 158 -9.49 24.22 -7.27
N LEU A 159 -10.48 24.80 -6.57
CA LEU A 159 -10.68 24.58 -5.14
C LEU A 159 -11.06 23.13 -4.85
N THR A 160 -11.86 22.50 -5.70
CA THR A 160 -12.26 21.10 -5.55
C THR A 160 -11.05 20.17 -5.68
N ILE A 161 -10.16 20.39 -6.64
CA ILE A 161 -8.93 19.61 -6.79
C ILE A 161 -8.06 19.78 -5.54
N LYS A 162 -7.84 21.02 -5.08
CA LYS A 162 -7.06 21.25 -3.87
C LYS A 162 -7.65 20.56 -2.63
N LYS A 163 -8.98 20.60 -2.47
CA LYS A 163 -9.69 19.85 -1.41
C LYS A 163 -9.50 18.34 -1.55
N ALA A 164 -9.55 17.81 -2.78
CA ALA A 164 -9.36 16.38 -3.04
C ALA A 164 -7.96 15.91 -2.57
N PHE A 165 -6.91 16.65 -2.90
CA PHE A 165 -5.55 16.35 -2.43
C PHE A 165 -5.42 16.47 -0.91
N HIS A 166 -5.99 17.52 -0.32
CA HIS A 166 -6.01 17.69 1.14
C HIS A 166 -6.69 16.50 1.84
N ILE A 167 -7.87 16.09 1.40
CA ILE A 167 -8.59 14.94 1.97
C ILE A 167 -7.81 13.65 1.74
N ALA A 168 -7.23 13.44 0.55
CA ALA A 168 -6.52 12.22 0.23
C ALA A 168 -5.34 11.95 1.17
N ARG A 169 -4.55 13.00 1.51
CA ARG A 169 -3.29 12.86 2.27
C ARG A 169 -3.39 13.09 3.77
N THR A 170 -4.48 13.69 4.28
CA THR A 170 -4.60 14.04 5.71
C THR A 170 -5.51 13.07 6.46
N GLY A 171 -5.40 13.05 7.79
CA GLY A 171 -6.08 12.04 8.61
C GLY A 171 -5.67 10.63 8.19
N ARG A 172 -6.58 9.66 8.23
CA ARG A 172 -6.35 8.36 7.59
C ARG A 172 -6.35 8.57 6.07
N PRO A 173 -5.22 8.34 5.36
CA PRO A 173 -5.17 8.56 3.91
C PRO A 173 -6.16 7.69 3.13
N GLY A 174 -6.43 8.05 1.87
CA GLY A 174 -7.30 7.24 1.02
C GLY A 174 -7.69 7.94 -0.27
N PRO A 175 -8.33 7.23 -1.21
CA PRO A 175 -8.71 7.75 -2.51
C PRO A 175 -9.85 8.76 -2.43
N VAL A 176 -9.76 9.78 -3.28
CA VAL A 176 -10.80 10.78 -3.53
C VAL A 176 -11.07 10.82 -5.03
N VAL A 177 -12.33 10.82 -5.43
CA VAL A 177 -12.76 10.92 -6.82
C VAL A 177 -13.22 12.34 -7.12
N VAL A 178 -12.76 12.88 -8.24
CA VAL A 178 -13.21 14.17 -8.79
C VAL A 178 -13.82 13.92 -10.16
N ASP A 179 -15.15 13.95 -10.25
CA ASP A 179 -15.92 13.71 -11.46
C ASP A 179 -16.18 15.03 -12.17
N ILE A 180 -15.64 15.16 -13.40
CA ILE A 180 -15.64 16.41 -14.16
C ILE A 180 -16.48 16.26 -15.42
N PRO A 181 -17.67 16.87 -15.48
CA PRO A 181 -18.49 16.91 -16.69
C PRO A 181 -17.75 17.56 -17.86
N LYS A 182 -18.02 17.06 -19.07
CA LYS A 182 -17.35 17.51 -20.29
C LYS A 182 -17.50 19.00 -20.55
N ASP A 183 -18.68 19.58 -20.27
CA ASP A 183 -18.95 21.02 -20.41
C ASP A 183 -18.15 21.85 -19.39
N VAL A 184 -17.98 21.38 -18.17
CA VAL A 184 -17.11 22.04 -17.18
C VAL A 184 -15.66 22.09 -17.67
N SER A 185 -15.18 21.05 -18.35
CA SER A 185 -13.79 21.01 -18.85
C SER A 185 -13.50 22.00 -19.98
N PHE A 186 -14.50 22.45 -20.76
CA PHE A 186 -14.31 23.47 -21.81
C PHE A 186 -14.82 24.87 -21.45
N HIS A 187 -15.69 25.01 -20.45
CA HIS A 187 -16.12 26.34 -19.99
C HIS A 187 -14.93 27.15 -19.46
N LYS A 188 -14.99 28.46 -19.63
CA LYS A 188 -13.95 29.38 -19.21
C LYS A 188 -14.33 30.14 -17.94
N THR A 189 -13.33 30.45 -17.14
CA THR A 189 -13.45 31.37 -16.00
C THR A 189 -12.10 32.01 -15.70
N ASN A 190 -12.13 33.11 -14.93
CA ASN A 190 -10.91 33.71 -14.41
C ASN A 190 -10.27 32.78 -13.36
N TYR A 191 -9.09 32.27 -13.67
CA TYR A 191 -8.32 31.43 -12.76
C TYR A 191 -7.49 32.27 -11.79
N VAL A 192 -7.68 32.01 -10.48
CA VAL A 192 -6.84 32.55 -9.43
C VAL A 192 -6.19 31.36 -8.70
N PRO A 193 -4.85 31.30 -8.64
CA PRO A 193 -4.16 30.27 -7.88
C PRO A 193 -4.58 30.28 -6.40
N ILE A 194 -4.88 29.10 -5.85
CA ILE A 194 -5.25 28.96 -4.45
C ILE A 194 -3.98 28.75 -3.64
N ALA A 195 -3.45 29.83 -3.04
CA ALA A 195 -2.22 29.81 -2.26
C ALA A 195 -2.41 29.35 -0.81
N GLU A 196 -3.60 29.53 -0.25
CA GLU A 196 -3.88 29.25 1.17
C GLU A 196 -4.09 27.76 1.44
N GLU A 197 -3.81 27.35 2.68
CA GLU A 197 -4.20 26.01 3.16
C GLU A 197 -5.73 25.88 3.11
N VAL A 198 -6.19 24.67 2.77
CA VAL A 198 -7.62 24.39 2.69
C VAL A 198 -8.17 24.18 4.09
N GLU A 199 -9.03 25.09 4.54
CA GLU A 199 -9.87 24.88 5.72
C GLU A 199 -11.22 24.29 5.32
N MET A 200 -11.60 23.19 5.97
CA MET A 200 -12.88 22.52 5.73
C MET A 200 -13.66 22.42 7.03
N ARG A 201 -14.86 23.04 7.08
CA ARG A 201 -15.70 23.07 8.28
C ARG A 201 -16.02 21.67 8.83
N SER A 202 -16.19 20.66 7.98
CA SER A 202 -16.62 19.31 8.34
C SER A 202 -15.49 18.28 8.35
N TYR A 203 -14.23 18.70 8.08
CA TYR A 203 -13.10 17.78 8.00
C TYR A 203 -11.88 18.34 8.72
N ASN A 204 -11.71 17.90 9.97
CA ASN A 204 -10.64 18.36 10.87
C ASN A 204 -9.98 17.14 11.54
N PRO A 205 -9.05 16.46 10.87
CA PRO A 205 -8.38 15.29 11.43
C PRO A 205 -7.53 15.66 12.66
N VAL A 206 -7.62 14.83 13.70
CA VAL A 206 -6.83 15.00 14.92
C VAL A 206 -5.37 14.60 14.63
N LYS A 207 -4.44 15.54 14.85
CA LYS A 207 -3.00 15.31 14.67
C LYS A 207 -2.32 14.89 15.97
N LYS A 208 -2.56 15.62 17.07
CA LYS A 208 -1.87 15.40 18.34
C LYS A 208 -2.65 14.46 19.26
N GLY A 209 -1.96 13.44 19.79
CA GLY A 209 -2.52 12.58 20.81
C GLY A 209 -2.75 13.30 22.13
N HIS A 210 -3.72 12.82 22.93
CA HIS A 210 -4.01 13.41 24.23
C HIS A 210 -2.90 13.09 25.25
N ALA A 211 -2.16 14.07 25.73
CA ALA A 211 -0.99 13.90 26.61
C ALA A 211 -1.26 13.06 27.88
N GLY A 212 -2.47 13.19 28.48
CA GLY A 212 -2.86 12.37 29.61
C GLY A 212 -3.01 10.88 29.30
N GLN A 213 -3.49 10.54 28.10
CA GLN A 213 -3.56 9.14 27.65
C GLN A 213 -2.17 8.60 27.31
N ILE A 214 -1.32 9.40 26.70
CA ILE A 214 0.09 9.04 26.42
C ILE A 214 0.82 8.73 27.71
N ARG A 215 0.68 9.57 28.76
CA ARG A 215 1.29 9.33 30.07
C ARG A 215 0.79 8.04 30.72
N LYS A 216 -0.52 7.77 30.69
CA LYS A 216 -1.10 6.53 31.21
C LYS A 216 -0.58 5.30 30.43
N ALA A 217 -0.45 5.42 29.10
CA ALA A 217 0.10 4.36 28.26
C ALA A 217 1.55 4.03 28.65
N LEU A 218 2.40 5.05 28.86
CA LEU A 218 3.78 4.86 29.27
C LEU A 218 3.88 4.23 30.67
N GLN A 219 3.07 4.68 31.62
CA GLN A 219 3.04 4.08 32.96
C GLN A 219 2.69 2.59 32.91
N LEU A 220 1.72 2.23 32.05
CA LEU A 220 1.30 0.85 31.87
C LEU A 220 2.40 0.02 31.19
N LEU A 221 3.04 0.55 30.15
CA LEU A 221 4.14 -0.12 29.45
C LEU A 221 5.34 -0.37 30.36
N LEU A 222 5.76 0.64 31.13
CA LEU A 222 6.92 0.52 32.04
C LEU A 222 6.69 -0.48 33.18
N GLY A 223 5.44 -0.74 33.56
CA GLY A 223 5.08 -1.77 34.54
C GLY A 223 4.85 -3.16 33.96
N ALA A 224 4.90 -3.33 32.66
CA ALA A 224 4.58 -4.59 31.99
C ALA A 224 5.66 -5.66 32.22
N LYS A 225 5.24 -6.90 32.45
CA LYS A 225 6.13 -8.07 32.59
C LYS A 225 6.32 -8.80 31.24
N ARG A 226 5.32 -8.72 30.37
CA ARG A 226 5.30 -9.35 29.04
C ARG A 226 4.78 -8.36 28.00
N PRO A 227 5.47 -7.21 27.82
CA PRO A 227 5.05 -6.22 26.83
C PRO A 227 5.23 -6.74 25.40
N PHE A 228 4.39 -6.24 24.48
CA PHE A 228 4.51 -6.54 23.07
C PHE A 228 4.09 -5.34 22.20
N ILE A 229 4.88 -5.03 21.17
CA ILE A 229 4.61 -3.95 20.22
C ILE A 229 4.14 -4.54 18.90
N TYR A 230 2.93 -4.17 18.50
CA TYR A 230 2.25 -4.61 17.30
C TYR A 230 2.07 -3.44 16.34
N THR A 231 2.74 -3.48 15.19
CA THR A 231 2.78 -2.37 14.25
C THR A 231 2.12 -2.70 12.92
N GLY A 232 1.43 -1.72 12.36
CA GLY A 232 0.75 -1.84 11.08
C GLY A 232 1.22 -0.83 10.04
N GLY A 233 0.54 -0.83 8.89
CA GLY A 233 0.81 0.09 7.77
C GLY A 233 0.70 1.58 8.13
N GLY A 234 -0.02 1.92 9.21
CA GLY A 234 -0.11 3.30 9.70
C GLY A 234 1.23 3.90 10.12
N VAL A 235 2.20 3.08 10.54
CA VAL A 235 3.56 3.55 10.84
C VAL A 235 4.28 4.01 9.58
N LEU A 236 4.13 3.26 8.47
CA LEU A 236 4.68 3.63 7.15
C LEU A 236 4.00 4.87 6.58
N LEU A 237 2.66 4.92 6.64
CA LEU A 237 1.86 6.02 6.13
C LEU A 237 2.12 7.32 6.91
N GLY A 238 2.31 7.23 8.24
CA GLY A 238 2.65 8.36 9.10
C GLY A 238 4.14 8.73 9.09
N ASN A 239 4.99 8.06 8.28
CA ASN A 239 6.45 8.27 8.25
C ASN A 239 7.10 8.21 9.64
N ALA A 240 6.68 7.25 10.49
CA ALA A 240 7.05 7.16 11.90
C ALA A 240 8.03 6.01 12.22
N CYS A 241 8.72 5.47 11.20
CA CYS A 241 9.61 4.31 11.37
C CYS A 241 10.82 4.62 12.26
N ALA A 242 11.38 5.83 12.16
CA ALA A 242 12.51 6.26 12.99
C ALA A 242 12.11 6.41 14.46
N GLU A 243 10.96 6.98 14.71
CA GLU A 243 10.38 7.13 16.05
C GLU A 243 10.02 5.76 16.65
N LEU A 244 9.44 4.85 15.86
CA LEU A 244 9.19 3.48 16.29
C LEU A 244 10.48 2.77 16.70
N ARG A 245 11.52 2.83 15.87
CA ARG A 245 12.82 2.24 16.17
C ARG A 245 13.40 2.79 17.46
N THR A 246 13.39 4.10 17.63
CA THR A 246 13.86 4.77 18.84
C THR A 246 13.09 4.29 20.07
N LEU A 247 11.77 4.21 20.01
CA LEU A 247 10.93 3.75 21.12
C LEU A 247 11.23 2.29 21.47
N VAL A 248 11.32 1.40 20.48
CA VAL A 248 11.65 -0.03 20.69
C VAL A 248 13.04 -0.19 21.30
N ASP A 249 14.04 0.59 20.85
CA ASP A 249 15.39 0.56 21.39
C ASP A 249 15.46 1.06 22.84
N MET A 250 14.69 2.09 23.19
CA MET A 250 14.61 2.60 24.56
C MET A 250 13.93 1.61 25.53
N LEU A 251 12.90 0.92 25.06
CA LEU A 251 12.10 0.01 25.89
C LEU A 251 12.68 -1.42 25.93
N GLY A 252 13.40 -1.86 24.88
CA GLY A 252 13.91 -3.23 24.75
C GLY A 252 12.82 -4.27 24.52
N TYR A 253 11.64 -3.88 24.00
CA TYR A 253 10.48 -4.74 23.86
C TYR A 253 10.47 -5.50 22.53
N PRO A 254 9.90 -6.72 22.49
CA PRO A 254 9.65 -7.44 21.26
C PRO A 254 8.65 -6.69 20.38
N CYS A 255 8.93 -6.69 19.07
CA CYS A 255 8.16 -5.98 18.07
C CYS A 255 7.79 -6.91 16.89
N THR A 256 6.61 -6.71 16.33
CA THR A 256 6.14 -7.40 15.12
C THR A 256 5.50 -6.42 14.15
N ASN A 257 5.53 -6.77 12.88
CA ASN A 257 4.83 -6.03 11.83
C ASN A 257 3.69 -6.87 11.25
N THR A 258 2.58 -6.22 10.90
CA THR A 258 1.57 -6.83 10.02
C THR A 258 2.11 -6.98 8.60
N LEU A 259 1.41 -7.73 7.74
CA LEU A 259 1.71 -7.81 6.31
C LEU A 259 1.91 -6.41 5.68
N MET A 260 1.01 -5.46 6.01
CA MET A 260 1.10 -4.07 5.52
C MET A 260 2.15 -3.22 6.25
N GLY A 261 2.66 -3.69 7.37
CA GLY A 261 3.67 -3.01 8.18
C GLY A 261 5.09 -3.49 7.95
N LEU A 262 5.33 -4.50 7.12
CA LEU A 262 6.67 -5.03 6.87
C LEU A 262 7.62 -3.92 6.39
N GLY A 263 8.78 -3.82 7.05
CA GLY A 263 9.75 -2.73 6.87
C GLY A 263 9.53 -1.52 7.80
N ALA A 264 8.42 -1.44 8.55
CA ALA A 264 8.25 -0.38 9.56
C ALA A 264 9.24 -0.52 10.71
N TYR A 265 9.50 -1.75 11.13
CA TYR A 265 10.61 -2.11 12.01
C TYR A 265 11.53 -3.10 11.27
N PRO A 266 12.87 -2.95 11.34
CA PRO A 266 13.80 -3.76 10.57
C PRO A 266 13.72 -5.25 10.89
N ALA A 267 13.66 -6.09 9.86
CA ALA A 267 13.59 -7.54 10.02
C ALA A 267 14.90 -8.17 10.51
N SER A 268 16.04 -7.48 10.34
CA SER A 268 17.36 -7.91 10.84
C SER A 268 17.58 -7.64 12.33
N ASP A 269 16.75 -6.81 12.96
CA ASP A 269 16.88 -6.54 14.40
C ASP A 269 16.39 -7.73 15.23
N PRO A 270 17.16 -8.21 16.24
CA PRO A 270 16.77 -9.36 17.05
C PRO A 270 15.48 -9.18 17.86
N LYS A 271 15.03 -7.94 18.07
CA LYS A 271 13.73 -7.65 18.73
C LYS A 271 12.53 -7.87 17.80
N PHE A 272 12.76 -8.02 16.48
CA PHE A 272 11.73 -8.34 15.52
C PHE A 272 11.37 -9.82 15.59
N LEU A 273 10.08 -10.13 15.78
CA LEU A 273 9.59 -11.50 15.90
C LEU A 273 9.01 -12.06 14.57
N GLY A 274 9.22 -11.40 13.45
CA GLY A 274 8.60 -11.77 12.19
C GLY A 274 7.23 -11.13 12.00
N MET A 275 6.57 -11.51 10.91
CA MET A 275 5.17 -11.14 10.64
C MET A 275 4.26 -11.93 11.58
N LEU A 276 3.13 -11.34 12.01
CA LEU A 276 2.10 -12.05 12.77
C LEU A 276 0.86 -12.33 11.93
N GLY A 277 -0.03 -13.14 12.48
CA GLY A 277 -1.34 -13.47 11.90
C GLY A 277 -1.40 -14.86 11.28
N MET A 278 -2.32 -15.07 10.33
CA MET A 278 -2.63 -16.37 9.74
C MET A 278 -1.39 -17.13 9.23
N HIS A 279 -0.47 -16.43 8.57
CA HIS A 279 0.80 -16.98 8.08
C HIS A 279 2.00 -16.36 8.80
N GLY A 280 1.78 -15.92 10.04
CA GLY A 280 2.81 -15.33 10.89
C GLY A 280 3.72 -16.38 11.52
N THR A 281 4.79 -15.90 12.17
CA THR A 281 5.70 -16.77 12.92
C THR A 281 5.07 -17.24 14.23
N VAL A 282 5.54 -18.40 14.72
CA VAL A 282 5.07 -18.96 16.00
C VAL A 282 5.37 -18.00 17.15
N GLU A 283 6.57 -17.43 17.20
CA GLU A 283 6.98 -16.49 18.25
C GLU A 283 6.14 -15.19 18.23
N ALA A 284 5.83 -14.64 17.06
CA ALA A 284 5.00 -13.42 16.97
C ALA A 284 3.56 -13.68 17.42
N ASN A 285 2.94 -14.77 16.97
CA ASN A 285 1.58 -15.13 17.34
C ASN A 285 1.45 -15.49 18.83
N ASN A 286 2.42 -16.25 19.37
CA ASN A 286 2.42 -16.57 20.79
C ASN A 286 2.70 -15.33 21.66
N ALA A 287 3.61 -14.45 21.25
CA ALA A 287 3.86 -13.20 21.97
C ALA A 287 2.62 -12.32 22.00
N MET A 288 1.91 -12.20 20.86
CA MET A 288 0.64 -11.48 20.78
C MET A 288 -0.42 -12.05 21.72
N GLN A 289 -0.55 -13.37 21.80
CA GLN A 289 -1.55 -14.03 22.64
C GLN A 289 -1.21 -13.96 24.12
N ASN A 290 0.07 -14.05 24.49
CA ASN A 290 0.50 -14.19 25.89
C ASN A 290 1.04 -12.91 26.54
N CYS A 291 1.07 -11.77 25.83
CA CYS A 291 1.47 -10.50 26.41
C CYS A 291 0.47 -10.03 27.49
N ASP A 292 0.97 -9.29 28.49
CA ASP A 292 0.14 -8.62 29.50
C ASP A 292 -0.19 -7.18 29.12
N VAL A 293 0.67 -6.53 28.34
CA VAL A 293 0.43 -5.20 27.75
C VAL A 293 0.76 -5.23 26.27
N LEU A 294 -0.22 -4.88 25.45
CA LEU A 294 -0.11 -4.77 24.02
C LEU A 294 -0.14 -3.29 23.59
N LEU A 295 0.91 -2.83 22.92
CA LEU A 295 0.94 -1.54 22.23
C LEU A 295 0.68 -1.75 20.74
N ALA A 296 -0.51 -1.42 20.29
CA ALA A 296 -0.87 -1.41 18.88
C ALA A 296 -0.62 -0.03 18.26
N VAL A 297 0.17 0.03 17.19
CA VAL A 297 0.60 1.27 16.54
C VAL A 297 0.22 1.26 15.07
N GLY A 298 -0.75 2.07 14.67
CA GLY A 298 -1.20 2.19 13.29
C GLY A 298 -1.66 0.86 12.68
N ALA A 299 -2.36 0.04 13.48
CA ALA A 299 -2.83 -1.30 13.14
C ALA A 299 -4.29 -1.48 13.55
N ARG A 300 -5.10 -2.20 12.77
CA ARG A 300 -6.57 -2.25 12.92
C ARG A 300 -7.13 -3.55 13.48
N PHE A 301 -6.30 -4.46 13.95
CA PHE A 301 -6.73 -5.77 14.45
C PHE A 301 -7.57 -6.55 13.43
N ASP A 302 -6.99 -6.74 12.25
CA ASP A 302 -7.60 -7.46 11.14
C ASP A 302 -7.96 -8.91 11.51
N ASP A 303 -8.96 -9.51 10.84
CA ASP A 303 -9.34 -10.91 11.07
C ASP A 303 -8.22 -11.89 10.73
N ARG A 304 -7.37 -11.57 9.76
CA ARG A 304 -6.18 -12.36 9.41
C ARG A 304 -5.09 -12.27 10.49
N VAL A 305 -5.16 -11.27 11.36
CA VAL A 305 -4.21 -11.06 12.47
C VAL A 305 -4.70 -11.71 13.76
N ILE A 306 -5.96 -11.44 14.17
CA ILE A 306 -6.44 -11.89 15.48
C ILE A 306 -7.06 -13.31 15.46
N GLY A 307 -7.33 -13.87 14.26
CA GLY A 307 -8.01 -15.15 14.13
C GLY A 307 -9.40 -15.13 14.78
N ASN A 308 -9.70 -16.12 15.59
CA ASN A 308 -10.95 -16.19 16.34
C ASN A 308 -10.99 -15.15 17.47
N PRO A 309 -11.90 -14.14 17.42
CA PRO A 309 -11.98 -13.09 18.43
C PRO A 309 -12.26 -13.60 19.85
N LYS A 310 -13.00 -14.70 19.99
CA LYS A 310 -13.30 -15.30 21.30
C LYS A 310 -12.04 -15.90 21.93
N HIS A 311 -11.22 -16.57 21.12
CA HIS A 311 -9.93 -17.11 21.57
C HIS A 311 -8.95 -15.98 21.89
N PHE A 312 -8.90 -14.94 21.06
CA PHE A 312 -8.05 -13.78 21.30
C PHE A 312 -8.39 -13.08 22.62
N ALA A 313 -9.66 -13.02 22.99
CA ALA A 313 -10.15 -12.36 24.20
C ALA A 313 -9.97 -13.20 25.50
N GLN A 314 -9.55 -14.48 25.45
CA GLN A 314 -9.44 -15.34 26.62
C GLN A 314 -8.35 -14.91 27.61
N ASN A 315 -7.28 -14.28 27.14
CA ASN A 315 -6.18 -13.84 28.00
C ASN A 315 -6.41 -12.41 28.47
N GLU A 316 -6.27 -12.21 29.80
CA GLU A 316 -6.28 -10.86 30.38
C GLU A 316 -5.01 -10.11 29.96
N ARG A 317 -5.21 -9.05 29.18
CA ARG A 317 -4.17 -8.12 28.79
C ARG A 317 -4.73 -6.71 28.71
N LYS A 318 -3.85 -5.72 28.82
CA LYS A 318 -4.17 -4.32 28.58
C LYS A 318 -3.77 -3.93 27.17
N ILE A 319 -4.67 -3.29 26.43
CA ILE A 319 -4.46 -2.87 25.06
C ILE A 319 -4.39 -1.36 24.98
N ILE A 320 -3.24 -0.86 24.54
CA ILE A 320 -3.01 0.53 24.15
C ILE A 320 -3.12 0.58 22.62
N HIS A 321 -3.93 1.48 22.08
CA HIS A 321 -4.11 1.58 20.62
C HIS A 321 -3.89 3.01 20.14
N ILE A 322 -2.85 3.21 19.34
CA ILE A 322 -2.52 4.47 18.67
C ILE A 322 -3.01 4.37 17.23
N ASP A 323 -3.98 5.20 16.86
CA ASP A 323 -4.51 5.26 15.50
C ASP A 323 -4.98 6.69 15.19
N ILE A 324 -4.80 7.11 13.94
CA ILE A 324 -5.27 8.42 13.47
C ILE A 324 -6.79 8.43 13.23
N ASP A 325 -7.38 7.26 12.99
CA ASP A 325 -8.79 7.08 12.71
C ASP A 325 -9.54 6.64 13.98
N PRO A 326 -10.34 7.53 14.60
CA PRO A 326 -11.09 7.18 15.80
C PRO A 326 -12.08 6.03 15.58
N SER A 327 -12.54 5.79 14.35
CA SER A 327 -13.44 4.69 14.02
C SER A 327 -12.80 3.31 14.08
N SER A 328 -11.47 3.23 14.05
CA SER A 328 -10.69 2.00 14.21
C SER A 328 -10.58 1.56 15.66
N ILE A 329 -10.65 2.51 16.61
CA ILE A 329 -10.51 2.25 18.04
C ILE A 329 -11.69 1.42 18.55
N SER A 330 -11.37 0.32 19.25
CA SER A 330 -12.36 -0.63 19.81
C SER A 330 -13.34 -1.24 18.79
N LYS A 331 -13.03 -1.17 17.51
CA LYS A 331 -13.89 -1.72 16.45
C LYS A 331 -13.99 -3.25 16.48
N ARG A 332 -12.88 -3.93 16.74
CA ARG A 332 -12.79 -5.40 16.78
C ARG A 332 -12.39 -5.96 18.13
N VAL A 333 -11.54 -5.27 18.85
CA VAL A 333 -11.06 -5.67 20.18
C VAL A 333 -11.26 -4.50 21.15
N LYS A 334 -11.60 -4.79 22.40
CA LYS A 334 -11.74 -3.77 23.43
C LYS A 334 -10.37 -3.14 23.72
N VAL A 335 -10.29 -1.82 23.68
CA VAL A 335 -9.08 -1.04 23.96
C VAL A 335 -9.19 -0.42 25.35
N ASP A 336 -8.13 -0.54 26.17
CA ASP A 336 -8.08 0.04 27.51
C ASP A 336 -7.61 1.50 27.47
N ILE A 337 -6.61 1.81 26.64
CA ILE A 337 -6.07 3.18 26.47
C ILE A 337 -6.08 3.55 24.98
N PRO A 338 -7.12 4.27 24.53
CA PRO A 338 -7.15 4.81 23.18
C PRO A 338 -6.31 6.09 23.07
N ILE A 339 -5.52 6.21 22.01
CA ILE A 339 -4.77 7.42 21.66
C ILE A 339 -5.06 7.74 20.20
N VAL A 340 -5.98 8.68 19.97
CA VAL A 340 -6.28 9.19 18.62
C VAL A 340 -5.30 10.28 18.29
N GLY A 341 -4.53 10.12 17.20
CA GLY A 341 -3.53 11.09 16.76
C GLY A 341 -2.61 10.50 15.69
N ASP A 342 -1.82 11.38 15.08
CA ASP A 342 -0.77 10.98 14.17
C ASP A 342 0.28 10.13 14.87
N VAL A 343 0.65 9.00 14.27
CA VAL A 343 1.59 8.03 14.89
C VAL A 343 2.92 8.68 15.20
N ARG A 344 3.46 9.50 14.30
CA ARG A 344 4.75 10.16 14.47
C ARG A 344 4.73 11.14 15.64
N ASP A 345 3.68 11.98 15.71
CA ASP A 345 3.51 12.94 16.81
C ASP A 345 3.37 12.22 18.16
N VAL A 346 2.56 11.16 18.21
CA VAL A 346 2.36 10.38 19.45
C VAL A 346 3.63 9.68 19.90
N LEU A 347 4.34 9.00 19.00
CA LEU A 347 5.59 8.32 19.34
C LEU A 347 6.68 9.32 19.76
N THR A 348 6.77 10.48 19.11
CA THR A 348 7.70 11.56 19.50
C THR A 348 7.43 12.03 20.93
N GLU A 349 6.17 12.25 21.28
CA GLU A 349 5.78 12.64 22.65
C GLU A 349 6.10 11.54 23.66
N MET A 350 5.84 10.26 23.33
CA MET A 350 6.22 9.13 24.20
C MET A 350 7.73 9.09 24.44
N ILE A 351 8.55 9.29 23.40
CA ILE A 351 10.01 9.31 23.50
C ILE A 351 10.47 10.47 24.39
N ASN A 352 9.89 11.66 24.23
CA ASN A 352 10.23 12.83 25.06
C ASN A 352 9.92 12.58 26.53
N MET A 353 8.72 12.10 26.83
CA MET A 353 8.32 11.74 28.22
C MET A 353 9.22 10.65 28.83
N LEU A 354 9.66 9.66 28.04
CA LEU A 354 10.61 8.65 28.50
C LEU A 354 11.98 9.26 28.86
N ARG A 355 12.48 10.17 28.03
CA ARG A 355 13.76 10.86 28.26
C ARG A 355 13.72 11.71 29.55
N GLU A 356 12.63 12.43 29.78
CA GLU A 356 12.42 13.23 30.97
C GLU A 356 12.39 12.39 32.27
N ASN A 357 11.91 11.15 32.18
CA ASN A 357 11.79 10.22 33.30
C ASN A 357 13.01 9.28 33.50
N GLY A 358 14.17 9.60 32.95
CA GLY A 358 15.41 8.83 33.13
C GLY A 358 15.76 7.83 32.03
N GLY A 359 14.94 7.74 31.00
CA GLY A 359 15.35 7.38 29.63
C GLY A 359 15.51 5.92 29.27
N LYS A 360 15.58 4.94 30.18
CA LYS A 360 15.71 3.53 29.78
C LYS A 360 15.00 2.61 30.76
N ASN A 361 14.38 1.58 30.20
CA ASN A 361 13.90 0.46 30.97
C ASN A 361 15.08 -0.47 31.31
N GLU A 362 15.13 -1.01 32.52
CA GLU A 362 16.18 -1.98 32.87
C GLU A 362 15.90 -3.34 32.20
N PRO A 363 16.81 -3.87 31.37
CA PRO A 363 16.54 -5.11 30.61
C PRO A 363 16.28 -6.35 31.49
N GLN A 364 16.72 -6.33 32.75
CA GLN A 364 16.68 -7.50 33.61
C GLN A 364 15.27 -8.02 33.93
N HIS A 365 14.25 -7.15 33.99
CA HIS A 365 12.88 -7.58 34.27
C HIS A 365 12.20 -8.28 33.08
N LEU A 366 12.76 -8.17 31.87
CA LEU A 366 12.24 -8.82 30.66
C LEU A 366 12.93 -10.17 30.36
N SER A 367 13.93 -10.59 31.14
CA SER A 367 14.73 -11.78 30.84
C SER A 367 13.87 -13.06 30.69
N ASN A 368 12.91 -13.23 31.59
CA ASN A 368 11.98 -14.39 31.54
C ASN A 368 11.09 -14.33 30.29
N TRP A 369 10.63 -13.13 29.90
CA TRP A 369 9.80 -12.95 28.72
C TRP A 369 10.58 -13.24 27.44
N TRP A 370 11.80 -12.73 27.32
CA TRP A 370 12.68 -13.05 26.21
C TRP A 370 13.05 -14.53 26.17
N GLY A 371 13.33 -15.16 27.33
CA GLY A 371 13.57 -16.60 27.40
C GLY A 371 12.40 -17.43 26.86
N GLN A 372 11.16 -17.03 27.13
CA GLN A 372 9.97 -17.67 26.59
C GLN A 372 9.84 -17.44 25.07
N ILE A 373 10.10 -16.23 24.59
CA ILE A 373 10.10 -15.91 23.15
C ILE A 373 11.15 -16.74 22.41
N GLU A 374 12.36 -16.85 22.94
CA GLU A 374 13.42 -17.66 22.33
C GLU A 374 13.05 -19.14 22.28
N SER A 375 12.31 -19.68 23.27
CA SER A 375 11.81 -21.05 23.20
C SER A 375 10.81 -21.27 22.04
N TRP A 376 10.01 -20.27 21.71
CA TRP A 376 9.12 -20.34 20.56
C TRP A 376 9.88 -20.18 19.23
N ARG A 377 10.85 -19.28 19.19
CA ARG A 377 11.74 -19.06 18.02
C ARG A 377 12.54 -20.33 17.69
N GLY A 378 12.93 -21.08 18.70
CA GLY A 378 13.62 -22.36 18.54
C GLY A 378 12.82 -23.46 17.81
N LYS A 379 11.51 -23.27 17.57
CA LYS A 379 10.71 -24.17 16.73
C LYS A 379 11.05 -24.07 15.24
N ASP A 380 11.74 -23.01 14.81
CA ASP A 380 12.12 -22.77 13.40
C ASP A 380 10.95 -22.99 12.44
N CYS A 381 9.87 -22.23 12.68
CA CYS A 381 8.59 -22.44 12.01
C CYS A 381 8.57 -22.10 10.51
N LEU A 382 9.62 -21.49 9.98
CA LEU A 382 9.79 -21.19 8.54
C LEU A 382 10.74 -22.17 7.86
N LYS A 383 10.91 -23.38 8.42
CA LYS A 383 11.70 -24.44 7.80
C LYS A 383 11.03 -24.95 6.51
N TYR A 384 11.83 -25.28 5.52
CA TYR A 384 11.43 -25.99 4.31
C TYR A 384 12.59 -26.88 3.84
N ASP A 385 12.37 -27.77 2.88
CA ASP A 385 13.43 -28.62 2.34
C ASP A 385 14.40 -27.80 1.47
N ARG A 386 15.47 -27.31 2.08
CA ARG A 386 16.56 -26.59 1.40
C ARG A 386 17.47 -27.49 0.58
N ALA A 387 17.37 -28.80 0.78
CA ALA A 387 18.20 -29.79 0.07
C ALA A 387 17.52 -30.34 -1.20
N ALA A 388 16.30 -29.94 -1.50
CA ALA A 388 15.59 -30.36 -2.71
C ALA A 388 16.40 -30.02 -3.97
N THR A 389 16.68 -31.05 -4.80
CA THR A 389 17.47 -30.93 -6.04
C THR A 389 16.65 -31.16 -7.30
N ASP A 390 15.47 -31.72 -7.16
CA ASP A 390 14.58 -32.18 -8.22
C ASP A 390 13.45 -31.20 -8.53
N VAL A 391 13.09 -30.34 -7.56
CA VAL A 391 12.00 -29.39 -7.70
C VAL A 391 12.37 -28.06 -7.07
N ILE A 392 11.95 -26.94 -7.69
CA ILE A 392 12.17 -25.60 -7.14
C ILE A 392 11.19 -25.35 -6.01
N LYS A 393 11.71 -25.16 -4.79
CA LYS A 393 10.91 -24.67 -3.67
C LYS A 393 10.70 -23.16 -3.80
N PRO A 394 9.45 -22.66 -3.75
CA PRO A 394 9.18 -21.23 -3.91
C PRO A 394 9.87 -20.36 -2.84
N GLN A 395 10.03 -20.89 -1.62
CA GLN A 395 10.78 -20.25 -0.54
C GLN A 395 12.24 -20.02 -0.93
N ALA A 396 12.88 -20.99 -1.58
CA ALA A 396 14.28 -20.92 -2.01
C ALA A 396 14.49 -19.80 -3.05
N VAL A 397 13.52 -19.58 -3.95
CA VAL A 397 13.59 -18.48 -4.91
C VAL A 397 13.63 -17.13 -4.18
N ILE A 398 12.76 -16.94 -3.20
CA ILE A 398 12.69 -15.69 -2.41
C ILE A 398 13.92 -15.51 -1.52
N GLU A 399 14.38 -16.55 -0.83
CA GLU A 399 15.62 -16.49 -0.03
C GLU A 399 16.84 -16.15 -0.89
N THR A 400 16.94 -16.73 -2.09
CA THR A 400 18.02 -16.44 -3.03
C THR A 400 17.97 -14.97 -3.46
N LEU A 401 16.79 -14.45 -3.82
CA LEU A 401 16.62 -13.04 -4.14
C LEU A 401 17.06 -12.15 -2.98
N TRP A 402 16.58 -12.40 -1.75
CA TRP A 402 16.97 -11.63 -0.58
C TRP A 402 18.49 -11.65 -0.35
N ASN A 403 19.12 -12.80 -0.41
CA ASN A 403 20.57 -12.94 -0.24
C ASN A 403 21.37 -12.11 -1.25
N MET A 404 20.87 -12.02 -2.49
CA MET A 404 21.51 -11.27 -3.57
C MET A 404 21.26 -9.75 -3.49
N THR A 405 20.21 -9.31 -2.79
CA THR A 405 19.71 -7.93 -2.87
C THR A 405 19.64 -7.20 -1.52
N LYS A 406 19.89 -7.86 -0.41
CA LYS A 406 19.70 -7.31 0.96
C LYS A 406 20.44 -6.01 1.27
N ASN A 407 21.51 -5.70 0.50
CA ASN A 407 22.30 -4.47 0.67
C ASN A 407 22.04 -3.45 -0.44
N ASP A 408 21.10 -3.72 -1.34
CA ASP A 408 20.84 -2.90 -2.53
C ASP A 408 19.53 -2.09 -2.38
N ASP A 409 19.36 -1.11 -3.26
CA ASP A 409 18.12 -0.32 -3.33
C ASP A 409 17.07 -1.04 -4.17
N VAL A 410 16.31 -1.92 -3.54
CA VAL A 410 15.35 -2.81 -4.17
C VAL A 410 13.95 -2.60 -3.63
N TYR A 411 12.96 -2.59 -4.54
CA TYR A 411 11.54 -2.64 -4.23
C TYR A 411 10.97 -3.99 -4.63
N ILE A 412 10.17 -4.58 -3.75
CA ILE A 412 9.43 -5.81 -4.00
C ILE A 412 7.95 -5.48 -4.09
N THR A 413 7.36 -5.72 -5.25
CA THR A 413 5.91 -5.76 -5.40
C THR A 413 5.42 -7.19 -5.39
N SER A 414 4.19 -7.42 -4.97
CA SER A 414 3.61 -8.75 -5.04
C SER A 414 2.14 -8.68 -5.47
N ASP A 415 1.79 -9.63 -6.30
CA ASP A 415 0.41 -10.03 -6.49
C ASP A 415 -0.11 -10.82 -5.27
N VAL A 416 -1.37 -11.23 -5.30
CA VAL A 416 -2.03 -11.92 -4.18
C VAL A 416 -2.12 -13.41 -4.41
N GLY A 417 -1.65 -14.18 -3.43
CA GLY A 417 -1.63 -15.64 -3.44
C GLY A 417 -0.55 -16.22 -2.52
N GLN A 418 -0.21 -17.49 -2.71
CA GLN A 418 0.88 -18.12 -1.95
C GLN A 418 2.21 -17.39 -2.13
N HIS A 419 2.53 -16.94 -3.34
CA HIS A 419 3.73 -16.17 -3.67
C HIS A 419 3.86 -14.88 -2.83
N GLN A 420 2.73 -14.21 -2.50
CA GLN A 420 2.72 -13.06 -1.61
C GLN A 420 3.16 -13.44 -0.20
N MET A 421 2.66 -14.55 0.32
CA MET A 421 3.00 -15.00 1.67
C MET A 421 4.45 -15.45 1.75
N TRP A 422 4.95 -16.21 0.76
CA TRP A 422 6.37 -16.56 0.72
C TRP A 422 7.28 -15.34 0.61
N ALA A 423 6.91 -14.35 -0.21
CA ALA A 423 7.67 -13.09 -0.26
C ALA A 423 7.66 -12.37 1.09
N ALA A 424 6.52 -12.32 1.78
CA ALA A 424 6.40 -11.68 3.09
C ALA A 424 7.17 -12.42 4.20
N GLN A 425 7.31 -13.76 4.11
CA GLN A 425 7.99 -14.58 5.12
C GLN A 425 9.51 -14.66 4.91
N TYR A 426 9.96 -14.79 3.65
CA TYR A 426 11.35 -15.12 3.33
C TYR A 426 12.19 -13.95 2.79
N TYR A 427 11.56 -12.85 2.35
CA TYR A 427 12.27 -11.61 2.06
C TYR A 427 12.25 -10.71 3.31
N ARG A 428 13.43 -10.46 3.89
CA ARG A 428 13.56 -9.69 5.13
C ARG A 428 13.63 -8.19 4.83
N PHE A 429 12.56 -7.46 5.16
CA PHE A 429 12.45 -6.03 4.89
C PHE A 429 13.03 -5.20 6.02
N ASP A 430 14.19 -4.57 5.80
CA ASP A 430 14.84 -3.66 6.76
C ASP A 430 14.50 -2.18 6.51
N GLN A 431 14.06 -1.87 5.31
CA GLN A 431 13.78 -0.51 4.85
C GLN A 431 12.27 -0.27 4.73
N PRO A 432 11.77 0.91 5.12
CA PRO A 432 10.37 1.26 4.93
C PRO A 432 10.03 1.41 3.43
N ARG A 433 8.75 1.15 3.10
CA ARG A 433 8.20 1.32 1.75
C ARG A 433 8.89 0.47 0.66
N ARG A 434 9.54 -0.64 1.04
CA ARG A 434 10.15 -1.59 0.09
C ARG A 434 9.28 -2.80 -0.22
N TRP A 435 8.23 -3.01 0.54
CA TRP A 435 7.22 -4.04 0.35
C TRP A 435 5.89 -3.43 -0.08
N ILE A 436 5.45 -3.74 -1.31
CA ILE A 436 4.24 -3.18 -1.91
C ILE A 436 3.31 -4.29 -2.37
N ASN A 437 2.15 -4.37 -1.75
CA ASN A 437 1.18 -5.42 -2.01
C ASN A 437 -0.26 -4.96 -1.70
N SER A 438 -1.26 -5.72 -2.13
CA SER A 438 -2.66 -5.52 -1.76
C SER A 438 -3.00 -6.39 -0.55
N GLY A 439 -2.99 -5.80 0.65
CA GLY A 439 -3.24 -6.54 1.88
C GLY A 439 -4.69 -6.53 2.35
N GLY A 440 -5.40 -5.42 2.16
CA GLY A 440 -6.76 -5.25 2.64
C GLY A 440 -7.83 -5.86 1.73
N LEU A 441 -7.78 -5.58 0.44
CA LEU A 441 -8.73 -6.14 -0.54
C LEU A 441 -8.25 -7.48 -1.11
N GLY A 442 -6.94 -7.69 -1.19
CA GLY A 442 -6.39 -8.93 -1.73
C GLY A 442 -6.53 -9.03 -3.25
N THR A 443 -6.23 -7.96 -3.96
CA THR A 443 -6.43 -7.84 -5.40
C THR A 443 -5.32 -8.55 -6.17
N MET A 444 -5.69 -9.54 -6.98
CA MET A 444 -4.82 -10.15 -7.98
C MET A 444 -4.63 -9.21 -9.18
N GLY A 445 -3.47 -9.25 -9.85
CA GLY A 445 -3.14 -8.43 -11.01
C GLY A 445 -2.47 -7.09 -10.70
N VAL A 446 -2.24 -6.77 -9.43
CA VAL A 446 -1.63 -5.48 -9.02
C VAL A 446 -0.12 -5.42 -9.24
N GLY A 447 0.56 -6.57 -9.30
CA GLY A 447 2.02 -6.67 -9.20
C GLY A 447 2.77 -5.89 -10.27
N ILE A 448 2.45 -6.10 -11.56
CA ILE A 448 3.06 -5.38 -12.69
C ILE A 448 2.75 -3.88 -12.64
N PRO A 449 1.48 -3.43 -12.53
CA PRO A 449 1.19 -2.01 -12.44
C PRO A 449 1.87 -1.32 -11.27
N TYR A 450 1.90 -1.94 -10.08
CA TYR A 450 2.66 -1.40 -8.94
C TYR A 450 4.14 -1.21 -9.27
N ALA A 451 4.77 -2.26 -9.84
CA ALA A 451 6.18 -2.22 -10.21
C ALA A 451 6.47 -1.12 -11.26
N MET A 452 5.58 -0.94 -12.24
CA MET A 452 5.66 0.12 -13.25
C MET A 452 5.58 1.51 -12.60
N GLY A 453 4.63 1.74 -11.71
CA GLY A 453 4.46 3.00 -10.99
C GLY A 453 5.68 3.34 -10.13
N ILE A 454 6.25 2.34 -9.45
CA ILE A 454 7.47 2.48 -8.65
C ILE A 454 8.67 2.80 -9.54
N LYS A 455 8.85 2.08 -10.65
CA LYS A 455 10.01 2.26 -11.53
C LYS A 455 10.06 3.66 -12.15
N LEU A 456 8.92 4.26 -12.46
CA LEU A 456 8.84 5.67 -12.89
C LEU A 456 9.24 6.63 -11.75
N ALA A 457 8.80 6.36 -10.52
CA ALA A 457 9.14 7.18 -9.35
C ALA A 457 10.60 7.03 -8.90
N LYS A 458 11.18 5.86 -9.09
CA LYS A 458 12.51 5.44 -8.61
C LYS A 458 13.30 4.78 -9.75
N PRO A 459 13.70 5.56 -10.76
CA PRO A 459 14.32 5.01 -11.97
C PRO A 459 15.64 4.28 -11.71
N GLU A 460 16.38 4.64 -10.65
CA GLU A 460 17.66 3.99 -10.31
C GLU A 460 17.50 2.71 -9.49
N SER A 461 16.36 2.52 -8.81
CA SER A 461 16.12 1.35 -7.98
C SER A 461 15.80 0.11 -8.83
N GLU A 462 16.19 -1.07 -8.35
CA GLU A 462 15.69 -2.32 -8.91
C GLU A 462 14.26 -2.60 -8.41
N VAL A 463 13.38 -3.06 -9.28
CA VAL A 463 12.00 -3.40 -8.93
C VAL A 463 11.70 -4.82 -9.34
N PHE A 464 11.41 -5.67 -8.36
CA PHE A 464 10.99 -7.05 -8.56
C PHE A 464 9.49 -7.19 -8.29
N CYS A 465 8.79 -7.84 -9.22
CA CYS A 465 7.37 -8.19 -9.10
C CYS A 465 7.27 -9.70 -8.85
N VAL A 466 6.91 -10.09 -7.63
CA VAL A 466 6.65 -11.48 -7.27
C VAL A 466 5.19 -11.79 -7.57
N THR A 467 4.93 -12.75 -8.46
CA THR A 467 3.59 -13.06 -8.93
C THR A 467 3.38 -14.57 -9.09
N GLY A 468 2.16 -14.97 -9.38
CA GLY A 468 1.81 -16.30 -9.83
C GLY A 468 1.24 -16.26 -11.24
N GLU A 469 1.21 -17.40 -11.92
CA GLU A 469 0.75 -17.53 -13.30
C GLU A 469 -0.73 -17.12 -13.50
N GLY A 470 -1.55 -17.24 -12.47
CA GLY A 470 -2.94 -16.77 -12.51
C GLY A 470 -3.07 -15.27 -12.36
N SER A 471 -2.34 -14.70 -11.39
CA SER A 471 -2.40 -13.25 -11.09
C SER A 471 -1.83 -12.40 -12.21
N VAL A 472 -0.67 -12.79 -12.75
CA VAL A 472 0.05 -12.00 -13.76
C VAL A 472 -0.78 -11.78 -15.02
N GLN A 473 -1.65 -12.71 -15.38
CA GLN A 473 -2.50 -12.60 -16.57
C GLN A 473 -3.57 -11.51 -16.45
N MET A 474 -3.94 -11.09 -15.24
CA MET A 474 -5.01 -10.10 -15.04
C MET A 474 -4.64 -8.68 -15.47
N CYS A 475 -3.34 -8.33 -15.48
CA CYS A 475 -2.83 -7.04 -15.97
C CYS A 475 -1.62 -7.21 -16.89
N ILE A 476 -1.51 -8.33 -17.59
CA ILE A 476 -0.36 -8.66 -18.44
C ILE A 476 -0.19 -7.68 -19.61
N GLN A 477 -1.28 -7.06 -20.07
CA GLN A 477 -1.26 -6.04 -21.13
C GLN A 477 -0.40 -4.82 -20.77
N GLU A 478 -0.13 -4.58 -19.50
CA GLU A 478 0.73 -3.48 -19.06
C GLU A 478 2.22 -3.71 -19.40
N LEU A 479 2.60 -4.90 -19.85
CA LEU A 479 3.90 -5.13 -20.48
C LEU A 479 4.12 -4.20 -21.68
N SER A 480 3.05 -3.86 -22.46
CA SER A 480 3.15 -2.84 -23.52
C SER A 480 3.45 -1.45 -22.94
N THR A 481 2.88 -1.12 -21.79
CA THR A 481 3.15 0.14 -21.10
C THR A 481 4.59 0.19 -20.60
N CYS A 482 5.09 -0.90 -20.03
CA CYS A 482 6.48 -1.02 -19.60
C CYS A 482 7.45 -0.82 -20.77
N LEU A 483 7.15 -1.37 -21.97
CA LEU A 483 7.97 -1.16 -23.16
C LEU A 483 7.93 0.30 -23.62
N GLN A 484 6.73 0.88 -23.71
CA GLN A 484 6.52 2.25 -24.22
C GLN A 484 7.25 3.30 -23.39
N TYR A 485 7.25 3.14 -22.05
CA TYR A 485 7.83 4.12 -21.12
C TYR A 485 9.19 3.71 -20.57
N ASN A 486 9.77 2.65 -21.10
CA ASN A 486 11.07 2.11 -20.66
C ASN A 486 11.14 1.96 -19.14
N THR A 487 10.20 1.20 -18.58
CA THR A 487 10.14 0.87 -17.17
C THR A 487 10.66 -0.56 -16.93
N PRO A 488 11.98 -0.79 -16.87
CA PRO A 488 12.55 -2.12 -16.74
C PRO A 488 12.28 -2.69 -15.34
N ILE A 489 11.41 -3.69 -15.27
CA ILE A 489 11.06 -4.42 -14.05
C ILE A 489 11.44 -5.90 -14.18
N LYS A 490 11.58 -6.60 -13.05
CA LYS A 490 11.92 -8.01 -12.99
C LYS A 490 10.71 -8.80 -12.48
N ILE A 491 10.06 -9.55 -13.35
CA ILE A 491 8.84 -10.29 -13.03
C ILE A 491 9.24 -11.72 -12.69
N MET A 492 8.88 -12.17 -11.50
CA MET A 492 9.16 -13.49 -10.95
C MET A 492 7.84 -14.25 -10.79
N ALA A 493 7.47 -15.05 -11.78
CA ALA A 493 6.29 -15.88 -11.71
C ALA A 493 6.64 -17.21 -11.00
N LEU A 494 6.15 -17.40 -9.78
CA LEU A 494 6.24 -18.67 -9.06
C LEU A 494 5.11 -19.58 -9.54
N ASN A 495 5.37 -20.28 -10.65
CA ASN A 495 4.39 -20.99 -11.43
C ASN A 495 4.26 -22.45 -10.95
N ASN A 496 3.22 -22.73 -10.21
CA ASN A 496 2.87 -24.08 -9.75
C ASN A 496 1.65 -24.67 -10.47
N ARG A 497 1.14 -24.00 -11.50
CA ARG A 497 -0.05 -24.34 -12.29
C ARG A 497 -1.36 -24.36 -11.49
N TYR A 498 -1.40 -23.71 -10.34
CA TYR A 498 -2.58 -23.64 -9.51
C TYR A 498 -2.91 -22.20 -9.08
N LEU A 499 -4.17 -21.94 -8.85
CA LEU A 499 -4.57 -20.91 -7.93
C LEU A 499 -4.18 -21.39 -6.52
N GLY A 500 -2.89 -21.21 -6.19
CA GLY A 500 -2.22 -21.99 -5.15
C GLY A 500 -2.83 -21.82 -3.76
N MET A 501 -3.28 -20.61 -3.38
CA MET A 501 -3.95 -20.40 -2.10
C MET A 501 -5.33 -21.08 -2.07
N VAL A 502 -6.08 -21.08 -3.18
CA VAL A 502 -7.36 -21.80 -3.30
C VAL A 502 -7.13 -23.31 -3.19
N ARG A 503 -6.10 -23.83 -3.90
CA ARG A 503 -5.70 -25.24 -3.79
C ARG A 503 -5.37 -25.63 -2.34
N GLN A 504 -4.58 -24.80 -1.63
CA GLN A 504 -4.21 -25.05 -0.24
C GLN A 504 -5.46 -25.14 0.68
N TRP A 505 -6.41 -24.22 0.54
CA TRP A 505 -7.68 -24.29 1.27
C TRP A 505 -8.50 -25.52 0.90
N GLN A 506 -8.54 -25.91 -0.37
CA GLN A 506 -9.23 -27.12 -0.82
C GLN A 506 -8.57 -28.39 -0.25
N GLN A 507 -7.26 -28.40 -0.13
CA GLN A 507 -6.55 -29.50 0.52
C GLN A 507 -6.90 -29.60 2.01
N ILE A 508 -6.82 -28.50 2.74
CA ILE A 508 -6.92 -28.48 4.20
C ILE A 508 -8.37 -28.61 4.68
N GLU A 509 -9.29 -27.83 4.10
CA GLU A 509 -10.67 -27.71 4.59
C GLU A 509 -11.66 -28.59 3.82
N TYR A 510 -11.32 -29.05 2.60
CA TYR A 510 -12.23 -29.74 1.71
C TYR A 510 -11.71 -31.12 1.27
N SER A 511 -10.81 -31.72 2.06
CA SER A 511 -10.29 -33.09 1.86
C SER A 511 -9.72 -33.32 0.45
N GLY A 512 -9.01 -32.32 -0.10
CA GLY A 512 -8.38 -32.41 -1.42
C GLY A 512 -9.33 -32.39 -2.63
N ARG A 513 -10.57 -31.92 -2.44
CA ARG A 513 -11.51 -31.76 -3.57
C ARG A 513 -11.15 -30.50 -4.36
N TYR A 514 -10.15 -30.62 -5.24
CA TYR A 514 -9.62 -29.53 -6.07
C TYR A 514 -10.60 -29.16 -7.18
N SER A 515 -11.45 -28.16 -6.95
CA SER A 515 -12.44 -27.68 -7.93
C SER A 515 -11.96 -26.37 -8.55
N HIS A 516 -11.68 -26.38 -9.87
CA HIS A 516 -11.32 -25.21 -10.67
C HIS A 516 -10.14 -24.38 -10.13
N SER A 517 -9.19 -25.04 -9.43
CA SER A 517 -7.97 -24.40 -8.95
C SER A 517 -6.74 -24.75 -9.80
N TYR A 518 -6.80 -25.81 -10.61
CA TYR A 518 -5.73 -26.18 -11.54
C TYR A 518 -5.91 -25.49 -12.90
N MET A 519 -4.82 -24.92 -13.42
CA MET A 519 -4.79 -24.29 -14.73
C MET A 519 -4.18 -25.26 -15.76
N ASP A 520 -5.05 -26.00 -16.43
CA ASP A 520 -4.68 -27.00 -17.41
C ASP A 520 -3.96 -26.41 -18.63
N ALA A 521 -4.44 -25.24 -19.09
CA ALA A 521 -3.85 -24.50 -20.20
C ALA A 521 -3.25 -23.18 -19.70
N LEU A 522 -1.95 -23.00 -19.93
CA LEU A 522 -1.23 -21.74 -19.66
C LEU A 522 -0.50 -21.29 -20.92
N PRO A 523 -0.34 -19.98 -21.13
CA PRO A 523 0.51 -19.47 -22.18
C PRO A 523 1.97 -19.86 -21.93
N ASP A 524 2.76 -19.93 -22.99
CA ASP A 524 4.21 -19.94 -22.91
C ASP A 524 4.65 -18.50 -22.54
N PHE A 525 4.96 -18.29 -21.25
CA PHE A 525 5.29 -16.97 -20.73
C PHE A 525 6.59 -16.40 -21.29
N VAL A 526 7.52 -17.26 -21.74
CA VAL A 526 8.77 -16.83 -22.40
C VAL A 526 8.43 -16.19 -23.73
N LYS A 527 7.71 -16.92 -24.60
CA LYS A 527 7.27 -16.39 -25.89
C LYS A 527 6.35 -15.17 -25.75
N LEU A 528 5.51 -15.16 -24.73
CA LEU A 528 4.64 -14.02 -24.45
C LEU A 528 5.46 -12.79 -24.09
N ALA A 529 6.46 -12.91 -23.22
CA ALA A 529 7.36 -11.80 -22.87
C ALA A 529 8.11 -11.30 -24.13
N GLU A 530 8.62 -12.20 -24.96
CA GLU A 530 9.29 -11.86 -26.23
C GLU A 530 8.35 -11.14 -27.22
N ALA A 531 7.09 -11.57 -27.30
CA ALA A 531 6.07 -10.92 -28.14
C ALA A 531 5.77 -9.49 -27.70
N TYR A 532 5.90 -9.18 -26.40
CA TYR A 532 5.84 -7.84 -25.85
C TYR A 532 7.17 -7.05 -25.95
N GLY A 533 8.22 -7.61 -26.57
CA GLY A 533 9.53 -6.98 -26.71
C GLY A 533 10.43 -7.08 -25.47
N HIS A 534 10.12 -7.96 -24.54
CA HIS A 534 10.86 -8.19 -23.31
C HIS A 534 11.72 -9.45 -23.35
N VAL A 535 12.46 -9.74 -22.28
CA VAL A 535 13.25 -10.95 -22.15
C VAL A 535 12.45 -11.98 -21.33
N GLY A 536 12.33 -13.20 -21.85
CA GLY A 536 11.73 -14.32 -21.14
C GLY A 536 12.79 -15.34 -20.71
N LEU A 537 12.68 -15.86 -19.50
CA LEU A 537 13.53 -16.93 -18.97
C LEU A 537 12.64 -18.02 -18.37
N LEU A 538 12.91 -19.29 -18.76
CA LEU A 538 12.28 -20.45 -18.15
C LEU A 538 13.26 -21.10 -17.18
N ILE A 539 12.83 -21.33 -15.94
CA ILE A 539 13.64 -21.90 -14.87
C ILE A 539 12.92 -23.13 -14.31
N GLU A 540 13.50 -24.31 -14.52
CA GLU A 540 12.89 -25.61 -14.19
C GLU A 540 13.64 -26.37 -13.10
N ARG A 541 14.89 -25.98 -12.78
CA ARG A 541 15.74 -26.74 -11.85
C ARG A 541 16.28 -25.80 -10.75
N PRO A 542 16.41 -26.29 -9.51
CA PRO A 542 16.90 -25.48 -8.38
C PRO A 542 18.25 -24.78 -8.64
N GLN A 543 19.19 -25.44 -9.30
CA GLN A 543 20.51 -24.88 -9.60
C GLN A 543 20.49 -23.72 -10.61
N ASP A 544 19.40 -23.56 -11.36
CA ASP A 544 19.26 -22.50 -12.37
C ASP A 544 18.64 -21.21 -11.78
N VAL A 545 18.16 -21.26 -10.53
CA VAL A 545 17.48 -20.11 -9.86
C VAL A 545 18.44 -18.93 -9.70
N GLU A 546 19.58 -19.11 -9.06
CA GLU A 546 20.54 -18.03 -8.85
C GLU A 546 21.13 -17.50 -10.17
N PRO A 547 21.55 -18.32 -11.14
CA PRO A 547 21.98 -17.84 -12.46
C PRO A 547 20.93 -16.99 -13.18
N ALA A 548 19.66 -17.38 -13.15
CA ALA A 548 18.58 -16.62 -13.78
C ALA A 548 18.35 -15.25 -13.11
N LEU A 549 18.36 -15.21 -11.79
CA LEU A 549 18.26 -13.94 -11.05
C LEU A 549 19.47 -13.03 -11.33
N ARG A 550 20.67 -13.59 -11.42
CA ARG A 550 21.89 -12.85 -11.76
C ARG A 550 21.82 -12.28 -13.17
N GLU A 551 21.33 -13.05 -14.14
CA GLU A 551 21.14 -12.58 -15.51
C GLU A 551 20.06 -11.51 -15.59
N ALA A 552 18.92 -11.68 -14.92
CA ALA A 552 17.87 -10.66 -14.86
C ALA A 552 18.39 -9.32 -14.29
N ARG A 553 19.24 -9.35 -13.26
CA ARG A 553 19.88 -8.18 -12.67
C ARG A 553 20.92 -7.53 -13.60
N ARG A 554 21.63 -8.34 -14.39
CA ARG A 554 22.58 -7.85 -15.39
C ARG A 554 21.91 -7.01 -16.47
N LEU A 555 20.68 -7.37 -16.85
CA LEU A 555 19.85 -6.71 -17.87
C LEU A 555 19.11 -5.49 -17.26
N LYS A 556 19.84 -4.47 -16.79
CA LYS A 556 19.28 -3.34 -16.03
C LYS A 556 18.23 -2.52 -16.79
N ASP A 557 18.40 -2.39 -18.11
CA ASP A 557 17.57 -1.60 -19.02
C ASP A 557 16.42 -2.40 -19.66
N ARG A 558 16.24 -3.67 -19.28
CA ARG A 558 15.23 -4.57 -19.87
C ARG A 558 14.27 -5.09 -18.80
N THR A 559 12.99 -5.14 -19.14
CA THR A 559 12.05 -5.98 -18.40
C THR A 559 12.38 -7.44 -18.68
N VAL A 560 12.46 -8.22 -17.60
CA VAL A 560 12.75 -9.66 -17.67
C VAL A 560 11.60 -10.41 -16.99
N PHE A 561 10.98 -11.33 -17.71
CA PHE A 561 9.97 -12.25 -17.19
C PHE A 561 10.62 -13.59 -16.90
N MET A 562 10.65 -13.99 -15.63
CA MET A 562 11.20 -15.26 -15.16
C MET A 562 10.06 -16.20 -14.78
N ASP A 563 9.88 -17.28 -15.53
CA ASP A 563 8.89 -18.34 -15.24
C ASP A 563 9.55 -19.46 -14.44
N PHE A 564 9.45 -19.41 -13.12
CA PHE A 564 9.97 -20.44 -12.21
C PHE A 564 8.93 -21.54 -12.06
N ARG A 565 9.25 -22.75 -12.54
CA ARG A 565 8.43 -23.95 -12.36
C ARG A 565 8.62 -24.48 -10.94
N THR A 566 7.75 -24.06 -10.04
CA THR A 566 7.86 -24.41 -8.61
C THR A 566 7.05 -25.65 -8.26
N ASP A 567 7.34 -26.22 -7.08
CA ASP A 567 6.63 -27.37 -6.54
C ASP A 567 5.10 -27.10 -6.48
N PRO A 568 4.29 -27.89 -7.21
CA PRO A 568 2.84 -27.69 -7.24
C PRO A 568 2.15 -28.11 -5.94
N THR A 569 2.83 -28.85 -5.07
CA THR A 569 2.26 -29.38 -3.82
C THR A 569 2.61 -28.54 -2.61
N GLU A 570 3.53 -27.59 -2.75
CA GLU A 570 4.00 -26.76 -1.63
C GLU A 570 2.86 -25.88 -1.07
N ASN A 571 2.78 -25.82 0.25
CA ASN A 571 1.83 -24.99 0.98
C ASN A 571 2.54 -23.89 1.77
N VAL A 572 1.82 -22.82 2.06
CA VAL A 572 2.31 -21.76 2.94
C VAL A 572 2.10 -22.18 4.39
N PHE A 573 3.21 -22.39 5.09
CA PHE A 573 3.23 -22.61 6.54
C PHE A 573 4.13 -21.56 7.21
N PRO A 574 3.87 -21.22 8.48
CA PRO A 574 2.72 -21.61 9.32
C PRO A 574 1.37 -21.16 8.77
N MET A 575 0.29 -21.83 9.22
CA MET A 575 -1.07 -21.43 8.86
C MET A 575 -2.03 -21.60 10.04
N VAL A 576 -2.81 -20.56 10.32
CA VAL A 576 -3.97 -20.64 11.22
C VAL A 576 -5.23 -20.93 10.40
N GLN A 577 -5.87 -22.05 10.67
CA GLN A 577 -7.12 -22.44 9.97
C GLN A 577 -8.29 -21.52 10.32
N ALA A 578 -9.31 -21.52 9.48
CA ALA A 578 -10.52 -20.73 9.72
C ALA A 578 -11.19 -21.07 11.07
N GLY A 579 -11.54 -20.03 11.83
CA GLY A 579 -12.19 -20.18 13.12
C GLY A 579 -11.28 -20.58 14.29
N LYS A 580 -10.00 -20.85 14.04
CA LYS A 580 -9.00 -21.19 15.08
C LYS A 580 -8.40 -19.93 15.73
N GLY A 581 -7.83 -20.12 16.93
CA GLY A 581 -7.05 -19.08 17.59
C GLY A 581 -5.67 -18.92 16.97
N ILE A 582 -5.08 -17.74 17.11
CA ILE A 582 -3.80 -17.41 16.43
C ILE A 582 -2.62 -18.27 16.86
N THR A 583 -2.73 -19.01 17.97
CA THR A 583 -1.71 -19.95 18.46
C THR A 583 -1.95 -21.39 18.01
N GLU A 584 -3.11 -21.67 17.41
CA GLU A 584 -3.46 -22.99 16.86
C GLU A 584 -2.98 -23.06 15.40
N MET A 585 -1.67 -23.24 15.22
CA MET A 585 -1.01 -23.14 13.93
C MET A 585 -0.62 -24.54 13.40
N LEU A 586 -0.87 -24.76 12.12
CA LEU A 586 -0.23 -25.83 11.36
C LEU A 586 1.17 -25.34 10.96
N LEU A 587 2.20 -26.15 11.22
CA LEU A 587 3.60 -25.80 10.98
C LEU A 587 4.18 -26.50 9.75
N GLY A 588 3.54 -27.55 9.27
CA GLY A 588 3.97 -28.32 8.13
C GLY A 588 2.88 -29.26 7.62
N SER A 589 3.18 -29.99 6.54
CA SER A 589 2.26 -30.97 5.97
C SER A 589 2.00 -32.16 6.89
N GLU A 590 2.88 -32.40 7.86
CA GLU A 590 2.73 -33.42 8.89
C GLU A 590 1.60 -33.15 9.89
N ASP A 591 1.09 -31.92 9.92
CA ASP A 591 -0.02 -31.50 10.79
C ASP A 591 -1.41 -31.65 10.09
N LEU A 592 -1.42 -32.07 8.81
CA LEU A 592 -2.64 -32.22 7.99
C LEU A 592 -3.35 -33.60 8.17
#